data_9995f2b8fcc64e9dad4875325f792bfc
#
_entry.id   9995f2b8fcc64e9dad4875325f792bfc
#
_cell.length_a   1.000
_cell.length_b   1.000
_cell.length_c   1.000
_cell.angle_alpha   90.00
_cell.angle_beta   90.00
_cell.angle_gamma   90.00
#
_symmetry.space_group_name_H-M   'P 1'
#
loop_
_entity.id
_entity.type
_entity.pdbx_description
1 polymer ?
#
loop_
_entity_poly.entity_id
_entity_poly.type
_entity_poly.pdbx_seq_one_letter_code
_entity_poly.pdbx_strand_id
1 'polypeptide(L)'
;MTPRPEFYHIHNGEQAVLPFSDSEYEARLEVLRASLEAQDCSAAILTSMHNIAYYCGFLYCAFGRPYALIVTAQTTVVISAGIDAGQPWRRCYGDCLTYSDWQRDNFWRAVHHVIGLGQEIGYEADHLTMAQCAKLDVFLKPSRRVDLAAATMRQRMQKSPAEIALIRHGAQVADIGGYAVRDAVQLGAREIDIAMVARDAMEAEIARRFPDAEYRDTWVWFQSGINTDGAHNPVTGRRLERGDILSLNTFPMINGYYTALERTLFVQDVDKDSLRLWQANVAAHELGMGLLQPGVSCAAVTAGVNRFFEEHDLLQYRSFGYGHSFGVLSHYYGREAGLELREDVETVLTPGMVISMEPMLTLPKGLPGAGGYREHDILLITEDGNERLNAYPYGPDLNIVG
;
A
#
# COMPACT_ATOMS: atom_id res chain seq x y z
N MET A 1 26.96 -25.64 31.68
CA MET A 1 26.08 -24.49 31.32
C MET A 1 24.74 -25.06 30.86
N THR A 2 23.66 -24.59 31.41
CA THR A 2 22.34 -24.95 30.88
C THR A 2 22.26 -24.49 29.42
N PRO A 3 21.87 -25.35 28.47
CA PRO A 3 21.76 -24.94 27.09
C PRO A 3 20.73 -23.80 26.95
N ARG A 4 21.09 -22.74 26.22
CA ARG A 4 20.15 -21.65 25.91
C ARG A 4 19.14 -22.16 24.91
N PRO A 5 17.83 -21.94 25.13
CA PRO A 5 16.84 -22.32 24.16
C PRO A 5 16.98 -21.53 22.86
N GLU A 6 16.68 -22.18 21.75
CA GLU A 6 16.72 -21.56 20.39
C GLU A 6 15.44 -20.78 20.08
N PHE A 7 14.31 -21.17 20.69
CA PHE A 7 13.01 -20.55 20.56
C PHE A 7 12.14 -20.80 21.80
N TYR A 8 11.05 -20.03 21.90
CA TYR A 8 10.10 -20.05 23.01
C TYR A 8 8.66 -19.97 22.48
N HIS A 9 7.70 -20.49 23.26
CA HIS A 9 6.30 -20.11 23.19
C HIS A 9 6.03 -19.05 24.25
N ILE A 10 5.81 -17.81 23.82
CA ILE A 10 5.57 -16.68 24.72
C ILE A 10 4.13 -16.20 24.56
N HIS A 11 3.22 -16.79 25.32
CA HIS A 11 1.79 -16.49 25.34
C HIS A 11 1.44 -15.60 26.56
N ASN A 12 1.92 -14.35 26.54
CA ASN A 12 1.78 -13.40 27.64
C ASN A 12 0.70 -12.36 27.37
N GLY A 13 -0.19 -12.15 28.32
CA GLY A 13 -1.26 -11.15 28.27
C GLY A 13 -2.51 -11.64 27.54
N GLU A 14 -3.43 -10.71 27.31
CA GLU A 14 -4.66 -10.95 26.57
C GLU A 14 -4.46 -10.69 25.07
N GLN A 15 -5.24 -11.33 24.21
CA GLN A 15 -5.23 -11.09 22.79
C GLN A 15 -5.83 -9.72 22.47
N ALA A 16 -5.22 -8.96 21.58
CA ALA A 16 -5.74 -7.70 21.07
C ALA A 16 -6.89 -7.95 20.08
N VAL A 17 -7.71 -6.93 19.88
CA VAL A 17 -8.70 -6.92 18.80
C VAL A 17 -7.97 -6.86 17.46
N LEU A 18 -8.15 -7.88 16.62
CA LEU A 18 -7.55 -7.92 15.30
C LEU A 18 -8.34 -7.06 14.30
N PRO A 19 -7.69 -6.61 13.21
CA PRO A 19 -8.33 -5.80 12.17
C PRO A 19 -9.56 -6.43 11.52
N PHE A 20 -9.58 -7.75 11.43
CA PHE A 20 -10.65 -8.53 10.83
C PHE A 20 -11.07 -9.67 11.75
N SER A 21 -12.24 -10.26 11.49
CA SER A 21 -12.74 -11.40 12.22
C SER A 21 -11.91 -12.66 11.96
N ASP A 22 -11.97 -13.63 12.87
CA ASP A 22 -11.35 -14.94 12.69
C ASP A 22 -11.84 -15.63 11.41
N SER A 23 -13.13 -15.50 11.08
CA SER A 23 -13.69 -16.05 9.85
C SER A 23 -13.11 -15.44 8.58
N GLU A 24 -12.73 -14.15 8.61
CA GLU A 24 -12.06 -13.50 7.49
C GLU A 24 -10.64 -14.06 7.29
N TYR A 25 -9.87 -14.21 8.38
CA TYR A 25 -8.54 -14.80 8.30
C TYR A 25 -8.60 -16.27 7.85
N GLU A 26 -9.53 -17.05 8.37
CA GLU A 26 -9.69 -18.44 7.95
C GLU A 26 -10.05 -18.56 6.47
N ALA A 27 -10.97 -17.73 5.97
CA ALA A 27 -11.31 -17.72 4.54
C ALA A 27 -10.09 -17.40 3.64
N ARG A 28 -9.23 -16.45 4.07
CA ARG A 28 -7.97 -16.14 3.36
C ARG A 28 -7.01 -17.32 3.37
N LEU A 29 -6.86 -17.98 4.51
CA LEU A 29 -6.00 -19.15 4.71
C LEU A 29 -6.52 -20.37 3.94
N GLU A 30 -7.82 -20.58 3.83
CA GLU A 30 -8.43 -21.65 3.04
C GLU A 30 -8.05 -21.53 1.54
N VAL A 31 -8.10 -20.31 0.99
CA VAL A 31 -7.66 -20.06 -0.40
C VAL A 31 -6.18 -20.38 -0.59
N LEU A 32 -5.33 -19.96 0.39
CA LEU A 32 -3.90 -20.28 0.34
C LEU A 32 -3.66 -21.80 0.45
N ARG A 33 -4.33 -22.49 1.39
CA ARG A 33 -4.22 -23.94 1.56
C ARG A 33 -4.66 -24.70 0.29
N ALA A 34 -5.76 -24.28 -0.33
CA ALA A 34 -6.19 -24.85 -1.61
C ALA A 34 -5.14 -24.65 -2.72
N SER A 35 -4.47 -23.49 -2.74
CA SER A 35 -3.36 -23.24 -3.68
C SER A 35 -2.14 -24.12 -3.38
N LEU A 36 -1.83 -24.39 -2.12
CA LEU A 36 -0.76 -25.33 -1.72
C LEU A 36 -1.09 -26.76 -2.15
N GLU A 37 -2.30 -27.21 -1.87
CA GLU A 37 -2.77 -28.55 -2.25
C GLU A 37 -2.71 -28.74 -3.78
N ALA A 38 -3.21 -27.77 -4.55
CA ALA A 38 -3.18 -27.83 -6.03
C ALA A 38 -1.74 -27.87 -6.60
N GLN A 39 -0.74 -27.50 -5.82
CA GLN A 39 0.67 -27.48 -6.19
C GLN A 39 1.49 -28.56 -5.47
N ASP A 40 0.85 -29.51 -4.77
CA ASP A 40 1.47 -30.53 -3.93
C ASP A 40 2.51 -29.95 -2.95
N CYS A 41 2.19 -28.83 -2.31
CA CYS A 41 3.04 -28.18 -1.31
C CYS A 41 2.59 -28.54 0.11
N SER A 42 3.51 -28.93 0.96
CA SER A 42 3.23 -29.30 2.36
C SER A 42 3.10 -28.08 3.27
N ALA A 43 3.79 -26.98 2.94
CA ALA A 43 3.81 -25.75 3.71
C ALA A 43 4.11 -24.53 2.86
N ALA A 44 3.61 -23.37 3.28
CA ALA A 44 4.04 -22.06 2.81
C ALA A 44 4.95 -21.39 3.86
N ILE A 45 6.01 -20.71 3.40
CA ILE A 45 6.83 -19.79 4.18
C ILE A 45 6.62 -18.39 3.59
N LEU A 46 5.82 -17.57 4.25
CA LEU A 46 5.59 -16.17 3.88
C LEU A 46 6.46 -15.28 4.77
N THR A 47 7.29 -14.47 4.16
CA THR A 47 8.28 -13.62 4.86
C THR A 47 8.06 -12.14 4.60
N SER A 48 7.21 -11.79 3.64
CA SER A 48 6.83 -10.42 3.38
C SER A 48 5.86 -9.89 4.45
N MET A 49 6.08 -8.65 4.88
CA MET A 49 5.22 -8.01 5.88
C MET A 49 3.76 -7.95 5.42
N HIS A 50 3.52 -7.68 4.15
CA HIS A 50 2.17 -7.59 3.61
C HIS A 50 1.43 -8.93 3.61
N ASN A 51 2.08 -10.05 3.28
CA ASN A 51 1.44 -11.35 3.36
C ASN A 51 1.26 -11.84 4.81
N ILE A 52 2.23 -11.58 5.70
CA ILE A 52 2.06 -11.85 7.13
C ILE A 52 0.84 -11.09 7.68
N ALA A 53 0.77 -9.77 7.42
CA ALA A 53 -0.38 -8.96 7.84
C ALA A 53 -1.71 -9.39 7.20
N TYR A 54 -1.71 -9.76 5.93
CA TYR A 54 -2.91 -10.20 5.20
C TYR A 54 -3.49 -11.49 5.75
N TYR A 55 -2.64 -12.50 6.02
CA TYR A 55 -3.11 -13.82 6.43
C TYR A 55 -3.28 -14.00 7.93
N CYS A 56 -2.66 -13.18 8.77
CA CYS A 56 -2.80 -13.32 10.23
C CYS A 56 -2.92 -12.00 11.01
N GLY A 57 -2.98 -10.86 10.37
CA GLY A 57 -3.15 -9.56 11.04
C GLY A 57 -1.90 -9.00 11.70
N PHE A 58 -0.81 -9.74 11.77
CA PHE A 58 0.39 -9.31 12.48
C PHE A 58 1.15 -8.25 11.70
N LEU A 59 1.13 -7.02 12.20
CA LEU A 59 1.98 -5.91 11.79
C LEU A 59 3.14 -5.75 12.78
N TYR A 60 4.35 -5.50 12.27
CA TYR A 60 5.55 -5.41 13.08
C TYR A 60 6.52 -4.35 12.55
N CYS A 61 7.46 -3.93 13.42
CA CYS A 61 8.55 -3.07 13.01
C CYS A 61 9.69 -3.90 12.40
N ALA A 62 10.00 -3.69 11.14
CA ALA A 62 11.06 -4.42 10.44
C ALA A 62 12.46 -3.87 10.78
N PHE A 63 12.98 -4.13 11.97
CA PHE A 63 14.31 -3.68 12.41
C PHE A 63 15.46 -4.64 12.02
N GLY A 64 15.43 -5.17 10.80
CA GLY A 64 16.50 -6.04 10.30
C GLY A 64 16.49 -7.46 10.89
N ARG A 65 15.40 -7.88 11.52
CA ARG A 65 15.16 -9.24 11.98
C ARG A 65 14.21 -9.94 11.02
N PRO A 66 14.43 -11.24 10.73
CA PRO A 66 13.51 -12.00 9.90
C PRO A 66 12.25 -12.39 10.68
N TYR A 67 11.12 -12.35 9.98
CA TYR A 67 9.83 -12.87 10.42
C TYR A 67 9.30 -13.82 9.35
N ALA A 68 8.42 -14.73 9.72
CA ALA A 68 7.70 -15.55 8.78
C ALA A 68 6.31 -15.90 9.30
N LEU A 69 5.39 -16.14 8.40
CA LEU A 69 4.17 -16.90 8.65
C LEU A 69 4.32 -18.27 7.99
N ILE A 70 4.20 -19.30 8.77
CA ILE A 70 4.19 -20.69 8.30
C ILE A 70 2.73 -21.14 8.23
N VAL A 71 2.31 -21.58 7.05
CA VAL A 71 0.96 -22.14 6.84
C VAL A 71 1.11 -23.57 6.34
N THR A 72 0.51 -24.51 7.05
CA THR A 72 0.36 -25.90 6.64
C THR A 72 -1.13 -26.24 6.47
N ALA A 73 -1.45 -27.46 6.11
CA ALA A 73 -2.85 -27.92 6.06
C ALA A 73 -3.57 -27.78 7.40
N GLN A 74 -2.84 -27.85 8.54
CA GLN A 74 -3.44 -27.89 9.88
C GLN A 74 -3.07 -26.69 10.76
N THR A 75 -1.98 -25.97 10.46
CA THR A 75 -1.44 -24.96 11.37
C THR A 75 -1.14 -23.65 10.66
N THR A 76 -1.24 -22.58 11.42
CA THR A 76 -0.81 -21.21 11.03
C THR A 76 0.03 -20.68 12.19
N VAL A 77 1.35 -20.46 11.96
CA VAL A 77 2.31 -20.10 13.01
C VAL A 77 3.17 -18.92 12.57
N VAL A 78 3.13 -17.85 13.33
CA VAL A 78 4.05 -16.70 13.17
C VAL A 78 5.39 -17.05 13.79
N ILE A 79 6.47 -16.91 13.03
CA ILE A 79 7.84 -16.96 13.55
C ILE A 79 8.29 -15.54 13.81
N SER A 80 8.55 -15.21 15.08
CA SER A 80 8.86 -13.84 15.52
C SER A 80 10.20 -13.77 16.26
N ALA A 81 10.74 -12.56 16.40
CA ALA A 81 12.02 -12.32 17.07
C ALA A 81 11.86 -12.19 18.58
N GLY A 82 12.86 -12.64 19.34
CA GLY A 82 12.87 -12.60 20.80
C GLY A 82 12.71 -11.22 21.42
N ILE A 83 13.10 -10.16 20.69
CA ILE A 83 12.93 -8.77 21.14
C ILE A 83 11.47 -8.36 21.28
N ASP A 84 10.57 -9.00 20.53
CA ASP A 84 9.12 -8.67 20.55
C ASP A 84 8.39 -9.43 21.68
N ALA A 85 9.02 -10.42 22.29
CA ALA A 85 8.49 -11.23 23.39
C ALA A 85 7.07 -11.78 23.04
N GLY A 86 6.06 -11.52 23.88
CA GLY A 86 4.68 -11.98 23.67
C GLY A 86 3.80 -11.07 22.81
N GLN A 87 4.35 -9.95 22.33
CA GLN A 87 3.58 -9.01 21.49
C GLN A 87 3.05 -9.64 20.19
N PRO A 88 3.82 -10.46 19.42
CA PRO A 88 3.31 -11.10 18.21
C PRO A 88 2.14 -12.05 18.47
N TRP A 89 2.23 -12.88 19.52
CA TRP A 89 1.12 -13.77 19.88
C TRP A 89 -0.17 -13.01 20.22
N ARG A 90 -0.06 -11.87 20.90
CA ARG A 90 -1.24 -11.06 21.22
C ARG A 90 -1.92 -10.45 19.99
N ARG A 91 -1.22 -10.34 18.86
CA ARG A 91 -1.65 -9.59 17.67
C ARG A 91 -1.64 -10.40 16.39
N CYS A 92 -1.70 -11.72 16.48
CA CYS A 92 -1.83 -12.56 15.30
C CYS A 92 -3.01 -13.54 15.42
N TYR A 93 -3.61 -13.84 14.29
CA TYR A 93 -4.46 -15.00 14.13
C TYR A 93 -3.58 -16.25 13.98
N GLY A 94 -3.87 -17.30 14.74
CA GLY A 94 -3.05 -18.52 14.82
C GLY A 94 -2.08 -18.51 16.00
N ASP A 95 -1.03 -19.30 15.90
CA ASP A 95 -0.03 -19.45 16.98
C ASP A 95 1.25 -18.63 16.68
N CYS A 96 2.12 -18.53 17.67
CA CYS A 96 3.39 -17.81 17.57
C CYS A 96 4.54 -18.60 18.21
N LEU A 97 5.63 -18.73 17.46
CA LEU A 97 6.90 -19.27 17.95
C LEU A 97 7.97 -18.17 17.89
N THR A 98 8.53 -17.84 19.05
CA THR A 98 9.48 -16.74 19.17
C THR A 98 10.92 -17.29 19.21
N TYR A 99 11.73 -17.02 18.17
CA TYR A 99 13.13 -17.43 18.17
C TYR A 99 13.97 -16.49 19.02
N SER A 100 15.02 -17.05 19.68
CA SER A 100 15.98 -16.27 20.48
C SER A 100 17.09 -15.68 19.60
N ASP A 101 17.45 -14.41 19.85
CA ASP A 101 18.39 -13.64 19.01
C ASP A 101 19.87 -13.85 19.34
N TRP A 102 20.19 -14.69 20.30
CA TRP A 102 21.61 -14.92 20.67
C TRP A 102 22.41 -15.64 19.58
N GLN A 103 21.73 -16.24 18.59
CA GLN A 103 22.31 -16.83 17.38
C GLN A 103 21.39 -16.54 16.19
N ARG A 104 21.95 -15.96 15.11
CA ARG A 104 21.16 -15.51 13.96
C ARG A 104 20.34 -16.61 13.27
N ASP A 105 20.88 -17.81 13.16
CA ASP A 105 20.24 -18.92 12.49
C ASP A 105 19.12 -19.57 13.32
N ASN A 106 18.84 -19.10 14.54
CA ASN A 106 17.72 -19.58 15.34
C ASN A 106 16.37 -19.31 14.68
N PHE A 107 16.24 -18.27 13.84
CA PHE A 107 15.09 -18.09 12.98
C PHE A 107 14.82 -19.34 12.12
N TRP A 108 15.84 -19.81 11.39
CA TRP A 108 15.69 -20.98 10.52
C TRP A 108 15.52 -22.29 11.29
N ARG A 109 16.03 -22.38 12.52
CA ARG A 109 15.77 -23.51 13.42
C ARG A 109 14.34 -23.53 13.90
N ALA A 110 13.75 -22.37 14.19
CA ALA A 110 12.32 -22.25 14.52
C ALA A 110 11.44 -22.63 13.31
N VAL A 111 11.77 -22.15 12.11
CA VAL A 111 11.07 -22.56 10.87
C VAL A 111 11.18 -24.08 10.66
N HIS A 112 12.37 -24.65 10.80
CA HIS A 112 12.58 -26.11 10.73
C HIS A 112 11.78 -26.89 11.78
N HIS A 113 11.67 -26.36 13.00
CA HIS A 113 10.87 -27.00 14.04
C HIS A 113 9.39 -27.15 13.65
N VAL A 114 8.85 -26.15 12.95
CA VAL A 114 7.43 -26.18 12.52
C VAL A 114 7.22 -27.05 11.28
N ILE A 115 8.11 -26.98 10.28
CA ILE A 115 7.92 -27.62 8.97
C ILE A 115 8.55 -29.03 8.89
N GLY A 116 9.71 -29.22 9.50
CA GLY A 116 10.53 -30.41 9.32
C GLY A 116 11.46 -30.35 8.10
N LEU A 117 12.06 -31.48 7.77
CA LEU A 117 13.00 -31.65 6.65
C LEU A 117 12.36 -32.29 5.43
N GLY A 118 12.87 -31.96 4.23
CA GLY A 118 12.58 -32.67 3.00
C GLY A 118 11.18 -32.45 2.44
N GLN A 119 10.47 -31.42 2.91
CA GLN A 119 9.12 -31.11 2.48
C GLN A 119 9.10 -30.36 1.14
N GLU A 120 7.97 -30.38 0.45
CA GLU A 120 7.67 -29.47 -0.65
C GLU A 120 7.23 -28.13 -0.07
N ILE A 121 7.98 -27.07 -0.40
CA ILE A 121 7.80 -25.75 0.24
C ILE A 121 7.39 -24.69 -0.78
N GLY A 122 6.25 -24.04 -0.50
CA GLY A 122 5.87 -22.78 -1.11
C GLY A 122 6.59 -21.61 -0.46
N TYR A 123 7.07 -20.66 -1.25
CA TYR A 123 7.79 -19.47 -0.75
C TYR A 123 7.53 -18.25 -1.64
N GLU A 124 7.92 -17.07 -1.19
CA GLU A 124 7.81 -15.81 -1.93
C GLU A 124 9.13 -15.52 -2.67
N ALA A 125 9.18 -15.80 -3.98
CA ALA A 125 10.38 -15.57 -4.78
C ALA A 125 10.67 -14.08 -5.01
N ASP A 126 9.66 -13.24 -4.92
CA ASP A 126 9.77 -11.77 -5.02
C ASP A 126 10.24 -11.10 -3.73
N HIS A 127 10.30 -11.81 -2.61
CA HIS A 127 10.68 -11.25 -1.32
C HIS A 127 11.94 -11.91 -0.71
N LEU A 128 12.09 -13.22 -0.77
CA LEU A 128 13.26 -13.90 -0.22
C LEU A 128 14.52 -13.56 -1.02
N THR A 129 15.54 -13.02 -0.32
CA THR A 129 16.85 -12.76 -0.94
C THR A 129 17.56 -14.08 -1.27
N MET A 130 18.51 -14.05 -2.19
CA MET A 130 19.34 -15.23 -2.51
C MET A 130 20.05 -15.81 -1.29
N ALA A 131 20.49 -14.96 -0.35
CA ALA A 131 21.12 -15.41 0.90
C ALA A 131 20.13 -16.13 1.81
N GLN A 132 18.90 -15.67 1.89
CA GLN A 132 17.83 -16.34 2.64
C GLN A 132 17.42 -17.66 1.98
N CYS A 133 17.33 -17.72 0.66
CA CYS A 133 17.10 -18.97 -0.08
C CYS A 133 18.19 -20.02 0.20
N ALA A 134 19.46 -19.61 0.23
CA ALA A 134 20.56 -20.51 0.58
C ALA A 134 20.43 -21.04 2.02
N LYS A 135 19.96 -20.22 2.97
CA LYS A 135 19.68 -20.66 4.34
C LYS A 135 18.48 -21.61 4.40
N LEU A 136 17.41 -21.33 3.68
CA LEU A 136 16.28 -22.23 3.53
C LEU A 136 16.74 -23.62 3.07
N ASP A 137 17.59 -23.70 2.05
CA ASP A 137 18.12 -24.96 1.53
C ASP A 137 18.95 -25.72 2.56
N VAL A 138 19.77 -25.02 3.34
CA VAL A 138 20.62 -25.63 4.38
C VAL A 138 19.77 -26.20 5.53
N PHE A 139 18.78 -25.43 6.00
CA PHE A 139 18.03 -25.76 7.22
C PHE A 139 16.84 -26.69 6.96
N LEU A 140 16.18 -26.60 5.81
CA LEU A 140 14.97 -27.37 5.52
C LEU A 140 15.20 -28.51 4.52
N LYS A 141 16.23 -28.41 3.66
CA LYS A 141 16.55 -29.37 2.60
C LYS A 141 15.28 -29.74 1.80
N PRO A 142 14.56 -28.77 1.24
CA PRO A 142 13.28 -29.03 0.60
C PRO A 142 13.46 -30.00 -0.58
N SER A 143 12.52 -30.92 -0.76
CA SER A 143 12.47 -31.79 -1.93
C SER A 143 12.10 -31.00 -3.18
N ARG A 144 11.27 -29.96 -3.04
CA ARG A 144 10.87 -29.03 -4.09
C ARG A 144 10.56 -27.67 -3.50
N ARG A 145 10.80 -26.60 -4.28
CA ARG A 145 10.39 -25.21 -3.97
C ARG A 145 9.40 -24.73 -5.02
N VAL A 146 8.34 -24.07 -4.59
CA VAL A 146 7.29 -23.52 -5.43
C VAL A 146 7.13 -22.03 -5.11
N ASP A 147 7.16 -21.20 -6.14
CA ASP A 147 6.93 -19.76 -5.99
C ASP A 147 5.44 -19.49 -5.84
N LEU A 148 5.08 -18.83 -4.72
CA LEU A 148 3.72 -18.43 -4.38
C LEU A 148 3.43 -16.94 -4.65
N ALA A 149 4.42 -16.14 -5.06
CA ALA A 149 4.29 -14.67 -5.17
C ALA A 149 3.10 -14.26 -6.05
N ALA A 150 3.00 -14.86 -7.25
CA ALA A 150 1.88 -14.57 -8.16
C ALA A 150 0.51 -15.04 -7.63
N ALA A 151 0.46 -16.14 -6.89
CA ALA A 151 -0.80 -16.66 -6.33
C ALA A 151 -1.31 -15.79 -5.19
N THR A 152 -0.44 -15.44 -4.24
CA THR A 152 -0.79 -14.56 -3.12
C THR A 152 -1.13 -13.15 -3.58
N MET A 153 -0.42 -12.61 -4.58
CA MET A 153 -0.76 -11.32 -5.20
C MET A 153 -2.15 -11.35 -5.82
N ARG A 154 -2.48 -12.36 -6.65
CA ARG A 154 -3.82 -12.48 -7.26
C ARG A 154 -4.93 -12.55 -6.21
N GLN A 155 -4.69 -13.27 -5.09
CA GLN A 155 -5.66 -13.32 -4.00
C GLN A 155 -5.90 -11.93 -3.39
N ARG A 156 -4.86 -11.16 -3.12
CA ARG A 156 -4.97 -9.80 -2.57
C ARG A 156 -5.59 -8.79 -3.53
N MET A 157 -5.47 -8.99 -4.85
CA MET A 157 -6.11 -8.10 -5.85
C MET A 157 -7.63 -8.06 -5.68
N GLN A 158 -8.25 -9.18 -5.25
CA GLN A 158 -9.67 -9.28 -4.99
C GLN A 158 -9.95 -8.95 -3.51
N LYS A 159 -10.53 -7.79 -3.24
CA LYS A 159 -10.81 -7.33 -1.87
C LYS A 159 -12.10 -7.94 -1.33
N SER A 160 -12.05 -8.38 -0.08
CA SER A 160 -13.26 -8.78 0.66
C SER A 160 -14.13 -7.56 1.00
N PRO A 161 -15.41 -7.76 1.34
CA PRO A 161 -16.26 -6.68 1.83
C PRO A 161 -15.70 -5.96 3.06
N ALA A 162 -14.98 -6.67 3.95
CA ALA A 162 -14.34 -6.09 5.12
C ALA A 162 -13.14 -5.21 4.76
N GLU A 163 -12.31 -5.64 3.79
CA GLU A 163 -11.22 -4.82 3.25
C GLU A 163 -11.75 -3.56 2.56
N ILE A 164 -12.80 -3.69 1.74
CA ILE A 164 -13.44 -2.56 1.04
C ILE A 164 -13.97 -1.54 2.06
N ALA A 165 -14.63 -1.99 3.13
CA ALA A 165 -15.12 -1.10 4.18
C ALA A 165 -13.98 -0.34 4.86
N LEU A 166 -12.86 -1.01 5.16
CA LEU A 166 -11.68 -0.40 5.76
C LEU A 166 -11.02 0.63 4.82
N ILE A 167 -10.86 0.29 3.53
CA ILE A 167 -10.31 1.19 2.51
C ILE A 167 -11.21 2.43 2.33
N ARG A 168 -12.53 2.25 2.32
CA ARG A 168 -13.49 3.36 2.26
C ARG A 168 -13.34 4.33 3.44
N HIS A 169 -13.17 3.82 4.65
CA HIS A 169 -12.88 4.67 5.81
C HIS A 169 -11.52 5.38 5.70
N GLY A 170 -10.52 4.68 5.20
CA GLY A 170 -9.19 5.26 4.95
C GLY A 170 -9.25 6.41 3.93
N ALA A 171 -10.02 6.27 2.84
CA ALA A 171 -10.23 7.33 1.87
C ALA A 171 -10.88 8.59 2.50
N GLN A 172 -11.86 8.40 3.40
CA GLN A 172 -12.46 9.52 4.15
C GLN A 172 -11.44 10.19 5.08
N VAL A 173 -10.53 9.43 5.69
CA VAL A 173 -9.45 10.01 6.52
C VAL A 173 -8.45 10.77 5.65
N ALA A 174 -8.13 10.27 4.44
CA ALA A 174 -7.28 10.99 3.49
C ALA A 174 -7.91 12.35 3.09
N ASP A 175 -9.23 12.38 2.87
CA ASP A 175 -9.98 13.62 2.59
C ASP A 175 -9.87 14.63 3.76
N ILE A 176 -9.93 14.16 5.02
CA ILE A 176 -9.73 15.01 6.21
C ILE A 176 -8.34 15.64 6.18
N GLY A 177 -7.31 14.87 5.84
CA GLY A 177 -5.95 15.38 5.63
C GLY A 177 -5.91 16.45 4.54
N GLY A 178 -6.62 16.22 3.42
CA GLY A 178 -6.74 17.17 2.32
C GLY A 178 -7.35 18.49 2.73
N TYR A 179 -8.45 18.48 3.49
CA TYR A 179 -9.06 19.70 4.04
C TYR A 179 -8.12 20.41 5.02
N ALA A 180 -7.41 19.66 5.86
CA ALA A 180 -6.46 20.25 6.81
C ALA A 180 -5.27 20.93 6.09
N VAL A 181 -4.77 20.35 4.98
CA VAL A 181 -3.78 21.02 4.10
C VAL A 181 -4.35 22.32 3.55
N ARG A 182 -5.52 22.26 2.92
CA ARG A 182 -6.15 23.43 2.30
C ARG A 182 -6.32 24.59 3.29
N ASP A 183 -6.79 24.28 4.49
CA ASP A 183 -7.06 25.29 5.53
C ASP A 183 -5.76 25.85 6.16
N ALA A 184 -4.65 25.14 6.06
CA ALA A 184 -3.34 25.57 6.54
C ALA A 184 -2.52 26.35 5.50
N VAL A 185 -2.92 26.33 4.21
CA VAL A 185 -2.22 27.06 3.15
C VAL A 185 -2.40 28.56 3.32
N GLN A 186 -1.27 29.27 3.47
CA GLN A 186 -1.20 30.73 3.50
C GLN A 186 0.18 31.20 3.03
N LEU A 187 0.26 32.45 2.54
CA LEU A 187 1.54 33.02 2.10
C LEU A 187 2.58 32.96 3.23
N GLY A 188 3.79 32.50 2.86
CA GLY A 188 4.93 32.40 3.78
C GLY A 188 4.90 31.18 4.72
N ALA A 189 3.84 30.38 4.76
CA ALA A 189 3.82 29.12 5.48
C ALA A 189 4.87 28.16 4.88
N ARG A 190 5.49 27.30 5.70
CA ARG A 190 6.46 26.31 5.22
C ARG A 190 5.73 25.02 4.83
N GLU A 191 6.23 24.32 3.79
CA GLU A 191 5.72 23.00 3.39
C GLU A 191 5.60 22.06 4.59
N ILE A 192 6.65 21.96 5.42
CA ILE A 192 6.69 21.04 6.56
C ILE A 192 5.63 21.35 7.62
N ASP A 193 5.35 22.63 7.88
CA ASP A 193 4.35 23.01 8.89
C ASP A 193 2.94 22.58 8.45
N ILE A 194 2.62 22.76 7.16
CA ILE A 194 1.35 22.33 6.57
C ILE A 194 1.23 20.79 6.60
N ALA A 195 2.29 20.07 6.21
CA ALA A 195 2.31 18.62 6.23
C ALA A 195 2.07 18.05 7.64
N MET A 196 2.65 18.66 8.67
CA MET A 196 2.45 18.25 10.07
C MET A 196 1.00 18.44 10.52
N VAL A 197 0.37 19.56 10.20
CA VAL A 197 -1.06 19.81 10.54
C VAL A 197 -1.96 18.75 9.93
N ALA A 198 -1.75 18.41 8.66
CA ALA A 198 -2.57 17.43 7.98
C ALA A 198 -2.35 15.99 8.52
N ARG A 199 -1.10 15.61 8.80
CA ARG A 199 -0.79 14.33 9.43
C ARG A 199 -1.47 14.21 10.79
N ASP A 200 -1.37 15.23 11.63
CA ASP A 200 -1.94 15.20 12.97
C ASP A 200 -3.49 15.12 12.92
N ALA A 201 -4.12 15.79 11.96
CA ALA A 201 -5.57 15.69 11.74
C ALA A 201 -6.01 14.27 11.37
N MET A 202 -5.30 13.61 10.46
CA MET A 202 -5.58 12.22 10.07
C MET A 202 -5.35 11.25 11.24
N GLU A 203 -4.24 11.37 11.96
CA GLU A 203 -3.92 10.54 13.12
C GLU A 203 -4.95 10.69 14.26
N ALA A 204 -5.42 11.91 14.53
CA ALA A 204 -6.47 12.15 15.50
C ALA A 204 -7.79 11.47 15.11
N GLU A 205 -8.16 11.52 13.83
CA GLU A 205 -9.36 10.84 13.34
C GLU A 205 -9.24 9.31 13.38
N ILE A 206 -8.08 8.76 13.01
CA ILE A 206 -7.82 7.32 13.12
C ILE A 206 -7.93 6.88 14.59
N ALA A 207 -7.28 7.61 15.52
CA ALA A 207 -7.34 7.28 16.94
C ALA A 207 -8.77 7.32 17.50
N ARG A 208 -9.61 8.22 17.00
CA ARG A 208 -11.01 8.35 17.41
C ARG A 208 -11.90 7.25 16.87
N ARG A 209 -11.74 6.87 15.57
CA ARG A 209 -12.61 5.88 14.91
C ARG A 209 -12.16 4.44 15.10
N PHE A 210 -10.85 4.24 15.18
CA PHE A 210 -10.21 2.93 15.22
C PHE A 210 -9.26 2.86 16.43
N PRO A 211 -9.81 2.87 17.67
CA PRO A 211 -8.99 2.88 18.89
C PRO A 211 -8.08 1.64 19.00
N ASP A 212 -8.47 0.53 18.38
CA ASP A 212 -7.71 -0.72 18.36
C ASP A 212 -6.68 -0.77 17.21
N ALA A 213 -6.63 0.24 16.32
CA ALA A 213 -5.58 0.35 15.31
C ALA A 213 -4.30 0.88 15.95
N GLU A 214 -3.44 -0.01 16.43
CA GLU A 214 -2.28 0.34 17.26
C GLU A 214 -1.03 0.72 16.45
N TYR A 215 -0.86 0.16 15.25
CA TYR A 215 0.28 0.47 14.39
C TYR A 215 -0.02 1.72 13.55
N ARG A 216 0.89 2.70 13.58
CA ARG A 216 0.75 4.01 12.94
C ARG A 216 1.85 4.22 11.91
N ASP A 217 1.45 4.66 10.71
CA ASP A 217 2.37 5.06 9.66
C ASP A 217 1.65 5.95 8.62
N THR A 218 1.32 7.16 9.04
CA THR A 218 0.60 8.15 8.22
C THR A 218 1.58 9.18 7.68
N TRP A 219 1.56 9.39 6.35
CA TRP A 219 2.42 10.35 5.68
C TRP A 219 1.63 11.50 5.08
N VAL A 220 2.29 12.63 4.94
CA VAL A 220 1.85 13.76 4.13
C VAL A 220 3.05 14.24 3.32
N TRP A 221 2.93 14.22 2.01
CA TRP A 221 3.87 14.86 1.11
C TRP A 221 3.21 16.11 0.55
N PHE A 222 3.69 17.26 0.98
CA PHE A 222 3.20 18.55 0.54
C PHE A 222 4.36 19.34 -0.06
N GLN A 223 4.30 19.60 -1.36
CA GLN A 223 5.34 20.26 -2.12
C GLN A 223 4.81 21.54 -2.76
N SER A 224 5.70 22.48 -3.07
CA SER A 224 5.37 23.76 -3.68
C SER A 224 6.34 24.17 -4.77
N GLY A 225 5.86 24.89 -5.79
CA GLY A 225 6.64 25.36 -6.92
C GLY A 225 7.30 24.20 -7.67
N ILE A 226 8.60 24.29 -7.94
CA ILE A 226 9.33 23.25 -8.71
C ILE A 226 9.43 21.91 -7.92
N ASN A 227 9.25 21.90 -6.60
CA ASN A 227 9.22 20.66 -5.84
C ASN A 227 8.03 19.76 -6.20
N THR A 228 7.06 20.25 -6.95
CA THR A 228 5.93 19.45 -7.45
C THR A 228 6.28 18.58 -8.65
N ASP A 229 7.46 18.73 -9.26
CA ASP A 229 7.88 18.03 -10.50
C ASP A 229 8.11 16.51 -10.32
N GLY A 230 8.11 16.04 -9.09
CA GLY A 230 8.21 14.61 -8.76
C GLY A 230 7.23 14.22 -7.67
N ALA A 231 6.48 13.14 -7.90
CA ALA A 231 5.48 12.62 -6.96
C ALA A 231 6.07 12.28 -5.58
N HIS A 232 7.35 11.91 -5.52
CA HIS A 232 8.04 11.50 -4.30
C HIS A 232 9.08 12.51 -3.80
N ASN A 233 8.98 13.77 -4.22
CA ASN A 233 9.86 14.80 -3.69
C ASN A 233 9.61 15.01 -2.19
N PRO A 234 10.69 15.19 -1.39
CA PRO A 234 10.54 15.35 0.05
C PRO A 234 9.85 16.68 0.40
N VAL A 235 9.18 16.68 1.53
CA VAL A 235 8.68 17.91 2.15
C VAL A 235 9.85 18.72 2.68
N THR A 236 9.88 20.01 2.35
CA THR A 236 10.99 20.89 2.67
C THR A 236 10.61 22.04 3.62
N GLY A 237 11.58 22.89 3.94
CA GLY A 237 11.35 24.16 4.66
C GLY A 237 10.98 25.32 3.73
N ARG A 238 10.71 25.09 2.43
CA ARG A 238 10.34 26.15 1.48
C ARG A 238 9.09 26.86 1.96
N ARG A 239 9.08 28.19 1.78
CA ARG A 239 7.92 29.02 2.08
C ARG A 239 7.09 29.24 0.86
N LEU A 240 5.77 29.18 1.02
CA LEU A 240 4.81 29.39 -0.06
C LEU A 240 4.83 30.83 -0.57
N GLU A 241 4.79 30.98 -1.87
CA GLU A 241 4.72 32.24 -2.58
C GLU A 241 3.41 32.32 -3.40
N ARG A 242 2.97 33.52 -3.72
CA ARG A 242 1.80 33.73 -4.57
C ARG A 242 2.02 33.12 -5.96
N GLY A 243 1.03 32.39 -6.47
CA GLY A 243 1.10 31.71 -7.76
C GLY A 243 1.86 30.39 -7.73
N ASP A 244 2.34 29.93 -6.56
CA ASP A 244 2.93 28.60 -6.46
C ASP A 244 1.90 27.52 -6.81
N ILE A 245 2.30 26.60 -7.68
CA ILE A 245 1.68 25.29 -7.79
C ILE A 245 2.01 24.47 -6.54
N LEU A 246 1.02 23.78 -6.00
CA LEU A 246 1.15 22.92 -4.82
C LEU A 246 0.75 21.49 -5.17
N SER A 247 1.44 20.52 -4.60
CA SER A 247 1.05 19.12 -4.62
C SER A 247 0.66 18.70 -3.20
N LEU A 248 -0.63 18.43 -3.00
CA LEU A 248 -1.21 17.88 -1.78
C LEU A 248 -1.24 16.38 -1.91
N ASN A 249 -0.58 15.65 -1.01
CA ASN A 249 -0.61 14.18 -0.99
C ASN A 249 -0.74 13.70 0.45
N THR A 250 -1.82 12.99 0.76
CA THR A 250 -2.11 12.45 2.09
C THR A 250 -2.24 10.93 2.03
N PHE A 251 -1.56 10.23 2.93
CA PHE A 251 -1.47 8.76 2.95
C PHE A 251 -1.72 8.22 4.36
N PRO A 252 -2.98 8.17 4.82
CA PRO A 252 -3.28 7.50 6.08
C PRO A 252 -3.16 5.99 5.96
N MET A 253 -2.75 5.35 7.06
CA MET A 253 -2.74 3.91 7.20
C MET A 253 -3.60 3.47 8.38
N ILE A 254 -4.59 2.60 8.13
CA ILE A 254 -5.42 1.99 9.16
C ILE A 254 -5.20 0.47 9.11
N ASN A 255 -4.68 -0.10 10.19
CA ASN A 255 -4.45 -1.54 10.30
C ASN A 255 -3.64 -2.15 9.13
N GLY A 256 -2.64 -1.44 8.64
CA GLY A 256 -1.81 -1.85 7.51
C GLY A 256 -2.39 -1.52 6.13
N TYR A 257 -3.61 -1.00 6.03
CA TYR A 257 -4.22 -0.59 4.76
C TYR A 257 -4.00 0.88 4.51
N TYR A 258 -3.23 1.20 3.47
CA TYR A 258 -3.05 2.55 3.00
C TYR A 258 -4.20 2.99 2.12
N THR A 259 -4.48 4.28 2.20
CA THR A 259 -5.30 5.01 1.23
C THR A 259 -4.58 6.30 0.85
N ALA A 260 -5.06 6.99 -0.17
CA ALA A 260 -4.44 8.21 -0.63
C ALA A 260 -5.48 9.22 -1.12
N LEU A 261 -5.08 10.49 -1.06
CA LEU A 261 -5.69 11.59 -1.79
C LEU A 261 -4.57 12.47 -2.31
N GLU A 262 -4.61 12.81 -3.60
CA GLU A 262 -3.61 13.72 -4.16
C GLU A 262 -4.28 14.74 -5.06
N ARG A 263 -3.85 16.01 -4.94
CA ARG A 263 -4.44 17.14 -5.65
C ARG A 263 -3.39 18.17 -6.04
N THR A 264 -3.61 18.78 -7.17
CA THR A 264 -3.00 20.07 -7.51
C THR A 264 -3.79 21.20 -6.86
N LEU A 265 -3.08 22.14 -6.22
CA LEU A 265 -3.64 23.40 -5.74
C LEU A 265 -2.76 24.58 -6.22
N PHE A 266 -3.24 25.79 -6.07
CA PHE A 266 -2.48 27.02 -6.32
C PHE A 266 -2.67 28.02 -5.18
N VAL A 267 -1.60 28.77 -4.87
CA VAL A 267 -1.65 29.84 -3.84
C VAL A 267 -2.19 31.11 -4.45
N GLN A 268 -3.43 31.47 -4.10
CA GLN A 268 -4.16 32.73 -4.43
C GLN A 268 -4.37 33.00 -5.92
N ASP A 269 -3.50 32.54 -6.83
CA ASP A 269 -3.50 32.88 -8.24
C ASP A 269 -2.94 31.74 -9.07
N VAL A 270 -3.37 31.64 -10.32
CA VAL A 270 -2.88 30.66 -11.30
C VAL A 270 -2.70 31.36 -12.65
N ASP A 271 -1.52 31.21 -13.25
CA ASP A 271 -1.28 31.74 -14.59
C ASP A 271 -2.02 30.93 -15.67
N LYS A 272 -2.14 31.53 -16.87
CA LYS A 272 -2.91 30.95 -17.97
C LYS A 272 -2.38 29.60 -18.45
N ASP A 273 -1.06 29.44 -18.52
CA ASP A 273 -0.43 28.19 -18.99
C ASP A 273 -0.61 27.08 -17.96
N SER A 274 -0.37 27.38 -16.70
CA SER A 274 -0.61 26.47 -15.58
C SER A 274 -2.07 26.03 -15.49
N LEU A 275 -3.01 26.96 -15.64
CA LEU A 275 -4.44 26.64 -15.62
C LEU A 275 -4.84 25.69 -16.77
N ARG A 276 -4.33 25.94 -17.98
CA ARG A 276 -4.56 25.05 -19.14
C ARG A 276 -4.05 23.63 -18.91
N LEU A 277 -2.84 23.49 -18.36
CA LEU A 277 -2.23 22.20 -18.06
C LEU A 277 -2.99 21.46 -16.96
N TRP A 278 -3.37 22.17 -15.92
CA TRP A 278 -4.18 21.61 -14.84
C TRP A 278 -5.54 21.10 -15.35
N GLN A 279 -6.26 21.92 -16.14
CA GLN A 279 -7.52 21.50 -16.74
C GLN A 279 -7.37 20.30 -17.67
N ALA A 280 -6.28 20.20 -18.43
CA ALA A 280 -5.99 19.02 -19.25
C ALA A 280 -5.76 17.76 -18.38
N ASN A 281 -5.02 17.89 -17.25
CA ASN A 281 -4.83 16.77 -16.33
C ASN A 281 -6.12 16.34 -15.64
N VAL A 282 -6.99 17.29 -15.27
CA VAL A 282 -8.34 17.02 -14.73
C VAL A 282 -9.18 16.25 -15.75
N ALA A 283 -9.19 16.69 -17.01
CA ALA A 283 -9.95 16.02 -18.06
C ALA A 283 -9.45 14.58 -18.33
N ALA A 284 -8.11 14.37 -18.26
CA ALA A 284 -7.52 13.04 -18.37
C ALA A 284 -7.92 12.14 -17.17
N HIS A 285 -7.97 12.70 -15.96
CA HIS A 285 -8.42 12.02 -14.75
C HIS A 285 -9.90 11.59 -14.85
N GLU A 286 -10.79 12.49 -15.28
CA GLU A 286 -12.21 12.21 -15.48
C GLU A 286 -12.44 11.14 -16.55
N LEU A 287 -11.73 11.25 -17.68
CA LEU A 287 -11.74 10.23 -18.74
C LEU A 287 -11.28 8.88 -18.19
N GLY A 288 -10.15 8.86 -17.48
CA GLY A 288 -9.58 7.66 -16.89
C GLY A 288 -10.53 6.97 -15.91
N MET A 289 -11.19 7.73 -15.03
CA MET A 289 -12.24 7.21 -14.14
C MET A 289 -13.38 6.57 -14.94
N GLY A 290 -13.81 7.20 -16.02
CA GLY A 290 -14.86 6.66 -16.89
C GLY A 290 -14.49 5.36 -17.60
N LEU A 291 -13.19 5.13 -17.86
CA LEU A 291 -12.66 3.91 -18.51
C LEU A 291 -12.49 2.74 -17.54
N LEU A 292 -12.43 2.99 -16.23
CA LEU A 292 -12.30 1.92 -15.19
C LEU A 292 -13.63 1.18 -15.05
N GLN A 293 -13.86 0.19 -15.91
CA GLN A 293 -15.09 -0.60 -15.96
C GLN A 293 -14.79 -2.09 -15.80
N PRO A 294 -15.69 -2.89 -15.20
CA PRO A 294 -15.51 -4.33 -15.18
C PRO A 294 -15.43 -4.88 -16.61
N GLY A 295 -14.49 -5.81 -16.84
CA GLY A 295 -14.24 -6.40 -18.16
C GLY A 295 -13.23 -5.64 -19.03
N VAL A 296 -12.76 -4.46 -18.64
CA VAL A 296 -11.73 -3.69 -19.34
C VAL A 296 -10.35 -4.05 -18.78
N SER A 297 -9.31 -4.18 -19.63
CA SER A 297 -7.94 -4.42 -19.15
C SER A 297 -7.24 -3.14 -18.71
N CYS A 298 -6.29 -3.26 -17.78
CA CYS A 298 -5.45 -2.13 -17.35
C CYS A 298 -4.74 -1.46 -18.52
N ALA A 299 -4.21 -2.26 -19.48
CA ALA A 299 -3.59 -1.76 -20.70
C ALA A 299 -4.57 -0.95 -21.58
N ALA A 300 -5.84 -1.39 -21.68
CA ALA A 300 -6.86 -0.68 -22.46
C ALA A 300 -7.23 0.67 -21.84
N VAL A 301 -7.35 0.74 -20.50
CA VAL A 301 -7.53 2.02 -19.77
C VAL A 301 -6.35 2.96 -20.05
N THR A 302 -5.13 2.44 -19.90
CA THR A 302 -3.88 3.19 -20.15
C THR A 302 -3.83 3.74 -21.59
N ALA A 303 -4.18 2.92 -22.58
CA ALA A 303 -4.22 3.35 -23.99
C ALA A 303 -5.25 4.46 -24.24
N GLY A 304 -6.40 4.44 -23.54
CA GLY A 304 -7.38 5.49 -23.61
C GLY A 304 -6.87 6.83 -23.11
N VAL A 305 -6.22 6.86 -21.96
CA VAL A 305 -5.64 8.09 -21.37
C VAL A 305 -4.43 8.56 -22.19
N ASN A 306 -3.59 7.65 -22.71
CA ASN A 306 -2.48 8.00 -23.61
C ASN A 306 -2.99 8.75 -24.85
N ARG A 307 -4.04 8.24 -25.51
CA ARG A 307 -4.64 8.89 -26.69
C ARG A 307 -5.10 10.31 -26.38
N PHE A 308 -5.73 10.52 -25.23
CA PHE A 308 -6.11 11.86 -24.80
C PHE A 308 -4.91 12.79 -24.69
N PHE A 309 -3.82 12.36 -24.07
CA PHE A 309 -2.62 13.19 -23.95
C PHE A 309 -1.89 13.38 -25.28
N GLU A 310 -1.90 12.40 -26.19
CA GLU A 310 -1.39 12.54 -27.56
C GLU A 310 -2.14 13.63 -28.34
N GLU A 311 -3.48 13.60 -28.31
CA GLU A 311 -4.34 14.59 -28.98
C GLU A 311 -4.14 16.04 -28.47
N HIS A 312 -3.56 16.19 -27.27
CA HIS A 312 -3.27 17.47 -26.64
C HIS A 312 -1.78 17.85 -26.64
N ASP A 313 -0.92 17.07 -27.31
CA ASP A 313 0.55 17.24 -27.32
C ASP A 313 1.19 17.20 -25.91
N LEU A 314 0.65 16.36 -25.01
CA LEU A 314 1.05 16.29 -23.60
C LEU A 314 1.66 14.95 -23.18
N LEU A 315 1.58 13.88 -23.99
CA LEU A 315 2.04 12.55 -23.60
C LEU A 315 3.52 12.49 -23.24
N GLN A 316 4.37 13.33 -23.85
CA GLN A 316 5.80 13.43 -23.55
C GLN A 316 6.09 13.93 -22.11
N TYR A 317 5.10 14.49 -21.43
CA TYR A 317 5.22 14.98 -20.04
C TYR A 317 4.71 13.98 -19.01
N ARG A 318 4.23 12.81 -19.45
CA ARG A 318 3.93 11.67 -18.60
C ARG A 318 5.20 10.88 -18.28
N SER A 319 5.45 10.52 -17.02
CA SER A 319 6.66 9.80 -16.59
C SER A 319 6.41 8.43 -15.95
N PHE A 320 5.17 8.09 -15.58
CA PHE A 320 4.83 6.81 -14.93
C PHE A 320 3.40 6.36 -15.29
N GLY A 321 2.94 5.23 -14.74
CA GLY A 321 1.59 4.69 -14.95
C GLY A 321 0.48 5.61 -14.45
N TYR A 322 -0.77 5.29 -14.82
CA TYR A 322 -1.94 6.11 -14.46
C TYR A 322 -2.68 5.61 -13.22
N GLY A 323 -2.16 4.63 -12.53
CA GLY A 323 -2.78 4.12 -11.32
C GLY A 323 -2.20 2.80 -10.86
N HIS A 324 -2.50 2.45 -9.62
CA HIS A 324 -2.05 1.22 -8.99
C HIS A 324 -3.07 0.71 -7.97
N SER A 325 -2.91 -0.54 -7.55
CA SER A 325 -3.77 -1.16 -6.54
C SER A 325 -3.67 -0.51 -5.17
N PHE A 326 -4.75 -0.62 -4.40
CA PHE A 326 -4.81 -0.30 -2.98
C PHE A 326 -5.17 -1.53 -2.16
N GLY A 327 -4.51 -1.69 -0.99
CA GLY A 327 -4.68 -2.83 -0.09
C GLY A 327 -3.67 -2.80 1.04
N VAL A 328 -3.38 -3.98 1.61
CA VAL A 328 -2.43 -4.12 2.69
C VAL A 328 -1.03 -3.68 2.26
N LEU A 329 -0.45 -2.71 2.97
CA LEU A 329 0.88 -2.14 2.77
C LEU A 329 1.18 -1.75 1.30
N SER A 330 0.17 -1.23 0.57
CA SER A 330 0.27 -0.87 -0.85
C SER A 330 1.27 0.25 -1.15
N HIS A 331 1.67 1.05 -0.17
CA HIS A 331 2.74 2.06 -0.27
C HIS A 331 4.12 1.53 0.13
N TYR A 332 4.21 0.24 0.42
CA TYR A 332 5.45 -0.55 0.52
C TYR A 332 5.44 -1.66 -0.53
N TYR A 333 5.91 -2.85 -0.18
CA TYR A 333 5.98 -3.99 -1.09
C TYR A 333 4.66 -4.77 -1.23
N GLY A 334 3.58 -4.34 -0.57
CA GLY A 334 2.25 -4.96 -0.66
C GLY A 334 1.45 -4.57 -1.91
N ARG A 335 1.94 -3.63 -2.72
CA ARG A 335 1.30 -3.24 -3.98
C ARG A 335 1.19 -4.43 -4.92
N GLU A 336 0.01 -4.66 -5.45
CA GLU A 336 -0.24 -5.72 -6.42
C GLU A 336 0.15 -5.23 -7.84
N ALA A 337 1.38 -5.55 -8.27
CA ALA A 337 1.92 -5.13 -9.57
C ALA A 337 1.10 -5.65 -10.77
N GLY A 338 0.33 -6.72 -10.57
CA GLY A 338 -0.64 -7.21 -11.56
C GLY A 338 -1.88 -6.33 -11.70
N LEU A 339 -2.06 -5.31 -10.87
CA LEU A 339 -3.18 -4.37 -10.93
C LEU A 339 -2.63 -2.93 -10.96
N GLU A 340 -1.90 -2.60 -12.02
CA GLU A 340 -1.37 -1.26 -12.31
C GLU A 340 -1.84 -0.80 -13.70
N LEU A 341 -2.14 0.49 -13.86
CA LEU A 341 -2.51 1.06 -15.15
C LEU A 341 -1.25 1.40 -15.97
N ARG A 342 -0.76 0.37 -16.66
CA ARG A 342 0.43 0.42 -17.54
C ARG A 342 0.14 -0.27 -18.87
N GLU A 343 0.94 0.02 -19.88
CA GLU A 343 0.79 -0.50 -21.25
C GLU A 343 0.93 -2.03 -21.33
N ASP A 344 1.69 -2.64 -20.45
CA ASP A 344 2.04 -4.07 -20.43
C ASP A 344 1.26 -4.90 -19.39
N VAL A 345 0.26 -4.29 -18.72
CA VAL A 345 -0.58 -4.97 -17.73
C VAL A 345 -1.94 -5.36 -18.33
N GLU A 346 -2.07 -6.61 -18.72
CA GLU A 346 -3.27 -7.15 -19.37
C GLU A 346 -4.36 -7.62 -18.39
N THR A 347 -4.19 -7.39 -17.10
CA THR A 347 -5.18 -7.75 -16.09
C THR A 347 -6.53 -7.11 -16.40
N VAL A 348 -7.57 -7.94 -16.49
CA VAL A 348 -8.95 -7.51 -16.69
C VAL A 348 -9.54 -7.12 -15.32
N LEU A 349 -10.12 -5.93 -15.26
CA LEU A 349 -10.78 -5.42 -14.06
C LEU A 349 -12.02 -6.24 -13.72
N THR A 350 -12.16 -6.62 -12.46
CA THR A 350 -13.32 -7.35 -11.95
C THR A 350 -13.88 -6.68 -10.69
N PRO A 351 -15.17 -6.84 -10.38
CA PRO A 351 -15.76 -6.31 -9.15
C PRO A 351 -15.00 -6.72 -7.90
N GLY A 352 -14.82 -5.80 -6.96
CA GLY A 352 -14.03 -6.00 -5.75
C GLY A 352 -12.55 -5.58 -5.86
N MET A 353 -12.05 -5.30 -7.06
CA MET A 353 -10.72 -4.68 -7.22
C MET A 353 -10.76 -3.21 -6.80
N VAL A 354 -9.70 -2.75 -6.13
CA VAL A 354 -9.53 -1.33 -5.73
C VAL A 354 -8.26 -0.79 -6.35
N ILE A 355 -8.40 0.27 -7.14
CA ILE A 355 -7.31 0.85 -7.94
C ILE A 355 -7.40 2.36 -7.93
N SER A 356 -6.26 3.07 -8.05
CA SER A 356 -6.26 4.52 -8.27
C SER A 356 -6.44 4.89 -9.74
N MET A 357 -6.90 6.14 -9.95
CA MET A 357 -6.71 6.90 -11.17
C MET A 357 -5.91 8.15 -10.84
N GLU A 358 -4.67 8.25 -11.35
CA GLU A 358 -3.69 9.26 -10.96
C GLU A 358 -2.83 9.80 -12.14
N PRO A 359 -3.44 10.36 -13.20
CA PRO A 359 -2.66 10.96 -14.25
C PRO A 359 -1.83 12.12 -13.71
N MET A 360 -0.57 12.21 -14.13
CA MET A 360 0.34 13.29 -13.78
C MET A 360 1.08 13.80 -15.01
N LEU A 361 1.12 15.13 -15.16
CA LEU A 361 1.97 15.85 -16.11
C LEU A 361 3.13 16.51 -15.36
N THR A 362 4.37 16.28 -15.79
CA THR A 362 5.56 16.90 -15.24
C THR A 362 6.24 17.74 -16.29
N LEU A 363 6.19 19.05 -16.14
CA LEU A 363 6.83 19.99 -17.07
C LEU A 363 8.17 20.45 -16.50
N PRO A 364 9.26 20.35 -17.28
CA PRO A 364 10.58 20.77 -16.85
C PRO A 364 10.68 22.27 -16.65
N LYS A 365 11.61 22.69 -15.77
CA LYS A 365 11.91 24.09 -15.50
C LYS A 365 12.28 24.82 -16.79
N GLY A 366 11.71 26.00 -16.99
CA GLY A 366 11.92 26.85 -18.15
C GLY A 366 10.84 26.77 -19.21
N LEU A 367 9.91 25.81 -19.09
CA LEU A 367 8.67 25.83 -19.89
C LEU A 367 7.57 26.60 -19.17
N PRO A 368 6.64 27.24 -19.91
CA PRO A 368 5.44 27.82 -19.33
C PRO A 368 4.66 26.75 -18.55
N GLY A 369 4.27 27.04 -17.31
CA GLY A 369 3.58 26.09 -16.45
C GLY A 369 4.48 24.99 -15.87
N ALA A 370 5.81 25.23 -15.75
CA ALA A 370 6.74 24.25 -15.16
C ALA A 370 6.31 23.80 -13.75
N GLY A 371 6.31 22.48 -13.50
CA GLY A 371 5.87 21.85 -12.27
C GLY A 371 5.11 20.54 -12.52
N GLY A 372 4.51 19.97 -11.48
CA GLY A 372 3.75 18.72 -11.56
C GLY A 372 2.26 18.91 -11.29
N TYR A 373 1.43 18.50 -12.22
CA TYR A 373 -0.04 18.54 -12.16
C TYR A 373 -0.58 17.14 -11.91
N ARG A 374 -1.30 16.93 -10.81
CA ARG A 374 -1.74 15.59 -10.40
C ARG A 374 -3.13 15.64 -9.77
N GLU A 375 -3.98 14.74 -10.19
CA GLU A 375 -5.22 14.39 -9.52
C GLU A 375 -5.22 12.90 -9.26
N HIS A 376 -5.63 12.49 -8.08
CA HIS A 376 -5.63 11.09 -7.69
C HIS A 376 -6.85 10.77 -6.84
N ASP A 377 -7.61 9.78 -7.27
CA ASP A 377 -8.71 9.19 -6.50
C ASP A 377 -8.59 7.68 -6.47
N ILE A 378 -9.09 7.07 -5.40
CA ILE A 378 -9.23 5.62 -5.24
C ILE A 378 -10.61 5.21 -5.74
N LEU A 379 -10.66 4.19 -6.59
CA LEU A 379 -11.89 3.64 -7.15
C LEU A 379 -12.05 2.16 -6.80
N LEU A 380 -13.26 1.81 -6.39
CA LEU A 380 -13.72 0.43 -6.27
C LEU A 380 -14.39 0.02 -7.58
N ILE A 381 -13.94 -1.07 -8.20
CA ILE A 381 -14.65 -1.67 -9.33
C ILE A 381 -15.88 -2.40 -8.81
N THR A 382 -17.05 -2.06 -9.35
CA THR A 382 -18.36 -2.63 -8.99
C THR A 382 -18.89 -3.52 -10.13
N GLU A 383 -20.04 -4.17 -9.94
CA GLU A 383 -20.68 -4.99 -10.99
C GLU A 383 -21.03 -4.17 -12.24
N ASP A 384 -21.45 -2.90 -12.05
CA ASP A 384 -21.99 -2.05 -13.10
C ASP A 384 -21.06 -0.88 -13.50
N GLY A 385 -19.83 -0.83 -12.95
CA GLY A 385 -18.91 0.27 -13.22
C GLY A 385 -17.84 0.45 -12.16
N ASN A 386 -17.72 1.64 -11.62
CA ASN A 386 -16.84 1.96 -10.50
C ASN A 386 -17.48 2.96 -9.53
N GLU A 387 -16.91 2.98 -8.33
CA GLU A 387 -17.27 3.95 -7.29
C GLU A 387 -16.02 4.68 -6.81
N ARG A 388 -16.03 6.02 -6.89
CA ARG A 388 -14.98 6.86 -6.32
C ARG A 388 -15.12 6.89 -4.79
N LEU A 389 -14.05 6.56 -4.06
CA LEU A 389 -14.05 6.46 -2.60
C LEU A 389 -13.67 7.77 -1.91
N ASN A 390 -12.90 8.65 -2.55
CA ASN A 390 -12.57 9.98 -2.08
C ASN A 390 -13.70 10.96 -2.42
N ALA A 391 -13.97 11.89 -1.51
CA ALA A 391 -14.99 12.93 -1.70
C ALA A 391 -14.40 14.35 -1.85
N TYR A 392 -13.10 14.52 -1.55
CA TYR A 392 -12.42 15.81 -1.69
C TYR A 392 -12.48 16.30 -3.15
N PRO A 393 -12.76 17.60 -3.40
CA PRO A 393 -12.88 18.14 -4.76
C PRO A 393 -11.55 18.11 -5.51
N TYR A 394 -11.62 17.97 -6.83
CA TYR A 394 -10.49 18.12 -7.75
C TYR A 394 -10.70 19.29 -8.70
N GLY A 395 -9.62 19.73 -9.35
CA GLY A 395 -9.65 20.83 -10.31
C GLY A 395 -9.68 22.23 -9.68
N PRO A 396 -9.66 23.29 -10.52
CA PRO A 396 -9.37 24.66 -10.09
C PRO A 396 -10.46 25.33 -9.26
N ASP A 397 -11.72 24.91 -9.37
CA ASP A 397 -12.86 25.65 -8.79
C ASP A 397 -12.78 25.85 -7.26
N LEU A 398 -12.20 24.88 -6.54
CA LEU A 398 -12.10 24.89 -5.07
C LEU A 398 -10.66 24.79 -4.55
N ASN A 399 -9.67 24.67 -5.43
CA ASN A 399 -8.27 24.40 -5.08
C ASN A 399 -7.30 25.56 -5.42
N ILE A 400 -7.82 26.75 -5.71
CA ILE A 400 -7.04 28.00 -5.63
C ILE A 400 -7.28 28.56 -4.24
N VAL A 401 -6.23 28.53 -3.37
CA VAL A 401 -6.35 28.64 -1.90
C VAL A 401 -5.37 29.65 -1.32
N GLY A 402 -5.56 30.09 -0.06
CA GLY A 402 -4.65 30.99 0.68
C GLY A 402 -5.06 32.44 0.75
#